data_f698e93f468a9cf97a866b7a4ec16401
#
_entry.id   f698e93f468a9cf97a866b7a4ec16401
#
_cell.length_a   1.000
_cell.length_b   1.000
_cell.length_c   1.000
_cell.angle_alpha   90.00
_cell.angle_beta   90.00
_cell.angle_gamma   90.00
#
_symmetry.space_group_name_H-M   'P 1'
#
loop_
_entity.id
_entity.type
_entity.pdbx_description
1 polymer ?
#
loop_
_entity_poly.entity_id
_entity_poly.type
_entity_poly.pdbx_seq_one_letter_code
_entity_poly.pdbx_strand_id
1 'polypeptide(L)'
;MKILLCCKAGVTSNMFASALKDEAKKRELDVIVWAAAETAVEYSVDQADIILVTPQLRSSLTKFEDLADADTPVILISDEDFVQFNAKKVLDEALEKKGV
;
A
#
# COMPACT_ATOMS: atom_id res chain seq x y z
N MET A 1 -7.16 -9.12 -5.87
CA MET A 1 -7.12 -7.95 -4.99
C MET A 1 -6.04 -7.00 -5.47
N LYS A 2 -6.33 -5.71 -5.42
CA LYS A 2 -5.43 -4.68 -5.92
C LYS A 2 -4.97 -3.78 -4.77
N ILE A 3 -3.65 -3.66 -4.61
CA ILE A 3 -3.05 -2.85 -3.54
C ILE A 3 -2.28 -1.69 -4.18
N LEU A 4 -2.65 -0.47 -3.79
CA LEU A 4 -1.96 0.74 -4.22
C LEU A 4 -0.99 1.18 -3.13
N LEU A 5 0.27 1.32 -3.50
CA LEU A 5 1.30 1.86 -2.59
C LEU A 5 1.55 3.32 -2.93
N CYS A 6 1.15 4.21 -2.05
CA CYS A 6 1.36 5.64 -2.24
C CYS A 6 2.76 6.02 -1.73
N CYS A 7 3.54 6.65 -2.58
CA CYS A 7 4.93 6.98 -2.26
C CYS A 7 5.29 8.36 -2.76
N LYS A 8 6.42 8.86 -2.27
CA LYS A 8 6.92 10.16 -2.66
C LYS A 8 7.72 10.13 -3.96
N ALA A 9 7.91 8.96 -4.51
CA ALA A 9 8.73 8.61 -5.65
C ALA A 9 10.09 8.07 -5.20
N GLY A 10 10.55 7.07 -5.92
CA GLY A 10 11.89 6.53 -5.68
C GLY A 10 11.96 5.03 -5.76
N VAL A 11 13.20 4.55 -5.82
CA VAL A 11 13.53 3.14 -5.97
C VAL A 11 13.06 2.32 -4.77
N THR A 12 13.15 2.87 -3.56
CA THR A 12 12.79 2.17 -2.33
C THR A 12 11.32 1.73 -2.33
N SER A 13 10.43 2.59 -2.84
CA SER A 13 9.00 2.26 -2.90
C SER A 13 8.73 1.12 -3.88
N ASN A 14 9.44 1.11 -5.01
CA ASN A 14 9.33 0.02 -5.98
C ASN A 14 9.84 -1.29 -5.39
N MET A 15 10.90 -1.23 -4.60
CA MET A 15 11.45 -2.41 -3.90
C MET A 15 10.45 -2.94 -2.89
N PHE A 16 9.77 -2.07 -2.17
CA PHE A 16 8.75 -2.48 -1.21
C PHE A 16 7.56 -3.13 -1.92
N ALA A 17 7.12 -2.53 -3.02
CA ALA A 17 6.04 -3.11 -3.82
C ALA A 17 6.41 -4.50 -4.33
N SER A 18 7.65 -4.67 -4.78
CA SER A 18 8.16 -5.96 -5.22
C SER A 18 8.16 -6.99 -4.08
N ALA A 19 8.57 -6.57 -2.87
CA ALA A 19 8.55 -7.44 -1.70
C ALA A 19 7.13 -7.89 -1.34
N LEU A 20 6.15 -7.00 -1.47
CA LEU A 20 4.75 -7.34 -1.25
C LEU A 20 4.24 -8.36 -2.27
N LYS A 21 4.61 -8.18 -3.54
CA LYS A 21 4.25 -9.13 -4.60
C LYS A 21 4.85 -10.51 -4.33
N ASP A 22 6.10 -10.55 -3.91
CA ASP A 22 6.79 -11.80 -3.61
C ASP A 22 6.13 -12.53 -2.43
N GLU A 23 5.76 -11.79 -1.39
CA GLU A 23 5.08 -12.37 -0.24
C GLU A 23 3.71 -12.92 -0.62
N ALA A 24 2.94 -12.19 -1.43
CA ALA A 24 1.65 -12.65 -1.92
C ALA A 24 1.79 -13.92 -2.75
N LYS A 25 2.83 -13.99 -3.59
CA LYS A 25 3.10 -15.16 -4.41
C LYS A 25 3.42 -16.38 -3.56
N LYS A 26 4.20 -16.21 -2.49
CA LYS A 26 4.49 -17.29 -1.55
C LYS A 26 3.23 -17.87 -0.92
N ARG A 27 2.23 -17.03 -0.70
CA ARG A 27 0.95 -17.44 -0.09
C ARG A 27 -0.07 -17.88 -1.12
N GLU A 28 0.31 -17.92 -2.39
CA GLU A 28 -0.58 -18.26 -3.50
C GLU A 28 -1.80 -17.34 -3.57
N LEU A 29 -1.60 -16.06 -3.21
CA LEU A 29 -2.64 -15.04 -3.29
C LEU A 29 -2.58 -14.30 -4.62
N ASP A 30 -3.74 -14.08 -5.20
CA ASP A 30 -3.86 -13.31 -6.43
C ASP A 30 -3.95 -11.82 -6.09
N VAL A 31 -2.80 -11.18 -5.98
CA VAL A 31 -2.67 -9.78 -5.56
C VAL A 31 -1.87 -9.01 -6.59
N ILE A 32 -2.41 -7.86 -6.99
CA ILE A 32 -1.71 -6.91 -7.86
C ILE A 32 -1.27 -5.74 -6.98
N VAL A 33 0.00 -5.40 -7.02
CA VAL A 33 0.56 -4.27 -6.27
C VAL A 33 1.21 -3.31 -7.23
N TRP A 34 0.86 -2.03 -7.11
CA TRP A 34 1.56 -1.00 -7.89
C TRP A 34 1.81 0.23 -7.02
N ALA A 35 2.84 0.97 -7.38
CA ALA A 35 3.22 2.18 -6.66
C ALA A 35 2.82 3.41 -7.48
N ALA A 36 2.36 4.45 -6.80
CA ALA A 36 2.02 5.71 -7.44
C ALA A 36 2.55 6.86 -6.58
N ALA A 37 3.06 7.90 -7.25
CA ALA A 37 3.48 9.11 -6.57
C ALA A 37 2.26 9.83 -5.99
N GLU A 38 2.48 10.63 -4.93
CA GLU A 38 1.41 11.36 -4.27
C GLU A 38 0.50 12.11 -5.25
N THR A 39 1.08 12.74 -6.26
CA THR A 39 0.32 13.54 -7.22
C THR A 39 -0.50 12.69 -8.20
N ALA A 40 -0.21 11.40 -8.30
CA ALA A 40 -0.91 10.50 -9.21
C ALA A 40 -1.92 9.59 -8.51
N VAL A 41 -1.98 9.62 -7.19
CA VAL A 41 -2.84 8.72 -6.41
C VAL A 41 -4.32 8.90 -6.79
N GLU A 42 -4.76 10.13 -6.99
CA GLU A 42 -6.17 10.41 -7.29
C GLU A 42 -6.65 9.71 -8.58
N TYR A 43 -5.74 9.40 -9.49
CA TYR A 43 -6.09 8.73 -10.74
C TYR A 43 -6.16 7.21 -10.60
N SER A 44 -5.65 6.67 -9.50
CA SER A 44 -5.57 5.22 -9.28
C SER A 44 -6.42 4.73 -8.12
N VAL A 45 -6.87 5.63 -7.26
CA VAL A 45 -7.54 5.26 -6.01
C VAL A 45 -8.81 4.44 -6.25
N ASP A 46 -9.53 4.72 -7.32
CA ASP A 46 -10.76 4.01 -7.64
C ASP A 46 -10.54 2.53 -7.98
N GLN A 47 -9.33 2.18 -8.37
CA GLN A 47 -8.98 0.83 -8.76
C GLN A 47 -8.42 0.01 -7.62
N ALA A 48 -8.13 0.64 -6.48
CA ALA A 48 -7.48 -0.03 -5.35
C ALA A 48 -8.51 -0.65 -4.42
N ASP A 49 -8.21 -1.85 -3.94
CA ASP A 49 -8.95 -2.48 -2.86
C ASP A 49 -8.37 -2.10 -1.50
N ILE A 50 -7.07 -1.82 -1.47
CA ILE A 50 -6.35 -1.41 -0.26
C ILE A 50 -5.34 -0.34 -0.67
N ILE A 51 -5.19 0.68 0.17
CA ILE A 51 -4.20 1.74 -0.05
C ILE A 51 -3.19 1.69 1.08
N LEU A 52 -1.91 1.55 0.72
CA LEU A 52 -0.81 1.62 1.66
C LEU A 52 -0.07 2.93 1.47
N VAL A 53 0.24 3.60 2.57
CA VAL A 53 0.90 4.91 2.56
C VAL A 53 2.29 4.77 3.19
N THR A 54 3.32 5.18 2.46
CA THR A 54 4.69 5.15 3.01
C THR A 54 4.85 6.19 4.10
N PRO A 55 5.79 5.99 5.04
CA PRO A 55 5.98 6.93 6.16
C PRO A 55 6.30 8.36 5.72
N GLN A 56 6.92 8.54 4.55
CA GLN A 56 7.23 9.88 4.03
C GLN A 56 5.97 10.70 3.74
N LEU A 57 4.83 10.03 3.51
CA LEU A 57 3.58 10.70 3.19
C LEU A 57 2.58 10.70 4.35
N ARG A 58 3.06 10.50 5.58
CA ARG A 58 2.17 10.46 6.75
C ARG A 58 1.33 11.74 6.91
N SER A 59 1.88 12.88 6.52
CA SER A 59 1.15 14.15 6.60
C SER A 59 0.01 14.24 5.57
N SER A 60 0.00 13.39 4.58
CA SER A 60 -1.03 13.34 3.54
C SER A 60 -2.05 12.24 3.78
N LEU A 61 -1.97 11.54 4.90
CA LEU A 61 -2.86 10.40 5.18
C LEU A 61 -4.34 10.77 5.10
N THR A 62 -4.73 11.90 5.68
CA THR A 62 -6.11 12.37 5.66
C THR A 62 -6.59 12.60 4.23
N LYS A 63 -5.73 13.16 3.38
CA LYS A 63 -6.05 13.38 1.97
C LYS A 63 -6.36 12.06 1.26
N PHE A 64 -5.55 11.03 1.52
CA PHE A 64 -5.78 9.73 0.91
C PHE A 64 -7.05 9.06 1.45
N GLU A 65 -7.31 9.22 2.73
CA GLU A 65 -8.55 8.71 3.33
C GLU A 65 -9.78 9.36 2.72
N ASP A 66 -9.69 10.67 2.43
CA ASP A 66 -10.79 11.39 1.80
C ASP A 66 -11.01 10.96 0.34
N LEU A 67 -9.95 10.57 -0.35
CA LEU A 67 -10.04 10.10 -1.73
C LEU A 67 -10.56 8.66 -1.84
N ALA A 68 -10.35 7.86 -0.81
CA ALA A 68 -10.70 6.44 -0.82
C ALA A 68 -12.18 6.23 -0.57
N ASP A 69 -12.72 5.15 -1.13
CA ASP A 69 -14.09 4.73 -0.84
C ASP A 69 -14.18 4.22 0.61
N ALA A 70 -15.39 4.21 1.15
CA ALA A 70 -15.62 3.76 2.53
C ALA A 70 -15.15 2.32 2.76
N ASP A 71 -15.18 1.49 1.72
CA ASP A 71 -14.78 0.09 1.82
C ASP A 71 -13.30 -0.15 1.54
N THR A 72 -12.56 0.91 1.25
CA THR A 72 -11.14 0.81 0.92
C THR A 72 -10.30 1.26 2.11
N PRO A 73 -9.68 0.33 2.85
CA PRO A 73 -8.83 0.72 3.98
C PRO A 73 -7.58 1.45 3.51
N VAL A 74 -7.20 2.48 4.27
CA VAL A 74 -5.97 3.25 4.04
C VAL A 74 -5.07 3.00 5.25
N ILE A 75 -3.90 2.44 5.01
CA ILE A 75 -3.00 1.99 6.06
C ILE A 75 -1.67 2.72 5.96
N LEU A 76 -1.25 3.36 7.05
CA LEU A 76 0.06 3.99 7.13
C LEU A 76 1.11 2.94 7.51
N ILE A 77 2.13 2.78 6.69
CA ILE A 77 3.24 1.89 6.98
C ILE A 77 4.17 2.60 7.96
N SER A 78 4.58 1.91 9.04
CA SER A 78 5.51 2.50 10.01
C SER A 78 6.91 2.66 9.40
N ASP A 79 7.70 3.58 9.97
CA ASP A 79 9.08 3.77 9.54
C ASP A 79 9.87 2.46 9.61
N GLU A 80 9.70 1.72 10.71
CA GLU A 80 10.39 0.45 10.92
C GLU A 80 10.04 -0.58 9.85
N ASP A 81 8.75 -0.76 9.60
CA ASP A 81 8.28 -1.76 8.63
C ASP A 81 8.73 -1.41 7.23
N PHE A 82 8.77 -0.14 6.89
CA PHE A 82 9.18 0.31 5.57
C PHE A 82 10.69 0.12 5.35
N VAL A 83 11.49 0.54 6.32
CA VAL A 83 12.96 0.45 6.24
C VAL A 83 13.43 -1.01 6.20
N GLN A 84 12.78 -1.88 6.96
CA GLN A 84 13.14 -3.30 7.04
C GLN A 84 12.45 -4.16 5.99
N PHE A 85 11.64 -3.56 5.12
CA PHE A 85 10.87 -4.29 4.12
C PHE A 85 10.04 -5.43 4.73
N ASN A 86 9.32 -5.14 5.81
CA ASN A 86 8.48 -6.12 6.50
C ASN A 86 7.19 -6.40 5.72
N ALA A 87 7.34 -6.90 4.48
CA ALA A 87 6.22 -7.14 3.58
C ALA A 87 5.21 -8.13 4.17
N LYS A 88 5.69 -9.15 4.87
CA LYS A 88 4.80 -10.14 5.51
C LYS A 88 3.86 -9.47 6.49
N LYS A 89 4.40 -8.64 7.39
CA LYS A 89 3.61 -7.96 8.42
C LYS A 89 2.63 -6.97 7.79
N VAL A 90 3.10 -6.20 6.81
CA VAL A 90 2.28 -5.20 6.14
C VAL A 90 1.15 -5.88 5.36
N LEU A 91 1.45 -6.97 4.67
CA LEU A 91 0.42 -7.72 3.94
C LEU A 91 -0.60 -8.34 4.89
N ASP A 92 -0.15 -8.91 6.03
CA ASP A 92 -1.04 -9.45 7.04
C ASP A 92 -2.02 -8.37 7.54
N GLU A 93 -1.51 -7.19 7.84
CA GLU A 93 -2.33 -6.08 8.31
C GLU A 93 -3.32 -5.64 7.23
N ALA A 94 -2.87 -5.56 5.99
CA ALA A 94 -3.72 -5.17 4.88
C ALA A 94 -4.88 -6.15 4.69
N LEU A 95 -4.60 -7.44 4.72
CA LEU A 95 -5.63 -8.48 4.57
C LEU A 95 -6.61 -8.45 5.74
N GLU A 96 -6.11 -8.26 6.96
CA GLU A 96 -6.96 -8.17 8.15
C GLU A 96 -7.91 -6.98 8.06
N LYS A 97 -7.41 -5.82 7.67
CA LYS A 97 -8.22 -4.60 7.54
C LYS A 97 -9.27 -4.73 6.46
N LYS A 98 -8.96 -5.44 5.40
CA LYS A 98 -9.91 -5.67 4.31
C LYS A 98 -10.95 -6.74 4.65
N GLY A 99 -10.67 -7.57 5.63
CA GLY A 99 -11.61 -8.62 6.05
C GLY A 99 -11.54 -9.89 5.21
N VAL A 100 -10.36 -10.16 4.66
CA VAL A 100 -10.14 -11.39 3.88
C VAL A 100 -9.18 -12.32 4.57
#